data_3a3e0e5073ccce6f2d0fcc77e29ff85f
#
_entry.id   3a3e0e5073ccce6f2d0fcc77e29ff85f
#
_cell.length_a   1.000
_cell.length_b   1.000
_cell.length_c   1.000
_cell.angle_alpha   90.00
_cell.angle_beta   90.00
_cell.angle_gamma   90.00
#
_symmetry.space_group_name_H-M   'P 1'
#
loop_
_entity.id
_entity.type
_entity.pdbx_description
1 polymer ?
#
loop_
_entity_poly.entity_id
_entity_poly.type
_entity_poly.pdbx_seq_one_letter_code
_entity_poly.pdbx_strand_id
1 'polypeptide(L)'
;MQEGKNSDFTNVRLAKYGFWILVALLILFGLYLVKGALFAFIIGLVLTYVLHPFVRLFEKFMPFSDRRPKLSRSISISLVFIIVLFVIGGYLFAVVPPLFKQTTELLNSLPTFITGARATVESWNQEYASNIPEEIRLEIDRGLENAGSILVGAFRGLLNRTAVAAVHALTLVVGLVVVPLFVFYLLKDHEKLRESFIDSFPADSQIHVVHIMRILNRIVGAYVRAQVTLAAFVWVVISIGLSILGIDFAILLGAVAGLFEFVPIIGAWLGVIPAIVIVLSTSPDKIIFVLLLYLAVQIIQGAVLVPRIHSQSLKVHPVLVLVSIVIGSEIGGMWGVVLGPPLVAASKELFVYFSNPANQSGIVSDSAIKDENVLSDSVKET
;
A
#
# COMPACT_ATOMS: atom_id res chain seq x y z
N MET A 1 -45.53 25.01 36.14
CA MET A 1 -44.34 24.41 36.81
C MET A 1 -43.72 23.23 36.08
N GLN A 2 -44.01 23.05 34.79
CA GLN A 2 -43.47 21.92 33.96
C GLN A 2 -42.42 22.35 32.91
N GLU A 3 -42.26 23.65 32.61
CA GLU A 3 -41.30 24.11 31.59
C GLU A 3 -39.82 24.11 32.06
N GLY A 4 -39.56 24.23 33.37
CA GLY A 4 -38.19 24.26 33.90
C GLY A 4 -37.46 22.91 33.87
N LYS A 5 -38.22 21.76 33.80
CA LYS A 5 -37.62 20.44 33.90
C LYS A 5 -37.09 19.92 32.57
N ASN A 6 -37.63 20.39 31.44
CA ASN A 6 -37.19 20.01 30.11
C ASN A 6 -35.92 20.72 29.66
N SER A 7 -35.70 21.97 30.14
CA SER A 7 -34.47 22.72 29.79
C SER A 7 -33.21 22.13 30.44
N ASP A 8 -33.31 21.60 31.66
CA ASP A 8 -32.18 21.00 32.37
C ASP A 8 -31.70 19.67 31.72
N PHE A 9 -32.63 18.84 31.26
CA PHE A 9 -32.29 17.60 30.57
C PHE A 9 -31.64 17.84 29.20
N THR A 10 -32.04 18.91 28.50
CA THR A 10 -31.45 19.30 27.21
C THR A 10 -30.02 19.84 27.40
N ASN A 11 -29.83 20.69 28.45
CA ASN A 11 -28.52 21.27 28.76
C ASN A 11 -27.52 20.21 29.23
N VAL A 12 -27.94 19.22 30.00
CA VAL A 12 -27.08 18.11 30.44
C VAL A 12 -26.67 17.20 29.26
N ARG A 13 -27.59 16.95 28.30
CA ARG A 13 -27.27 16.21 27.09
C ARG A 13 -26.32 16.98 26.18
N LEU A 14 -26.55 18.26 25.97
CA LEU A 14 -25.65 19.14 25.20
C LEU A 14 -24.25 19.21 25.82
N ALA A 15 -24.15 19.36 27.13
CA ALA A 15 -22.89 19.37 27.86
C ALA A 15 -22.14 18.02 27.70
N LYS A 16 -22.88 16.89 27.75
CA LYS A 16 -22.31 15.54 27.54
C LYS A 16 -21.78 15.39 26.10
N TYR A 17 -22.53 15.83 25.09
CA TYR A 17 -22.04 15.80 23.70
C TYR A 17 -20.86 16.75 23.50
N GLY A 18 -20.91 17.96 24.07
CA GLY A 18 -19.77 18.89 24.04
C GLY A 18 -18.49 18.31 24.66
N PHE A 19 -18.63 17.63 25.80
CA PHE A 19 -17.51 16.93 26.42
C PHE A 19 -16.91 15.82 25.53
N TRP A 20 -17.75 14.99 24.92
CA TRP A 20 -17.27 13.92 24.02
C TRP A 20 -16.64 14.47 22.75
N ILE A 21 -17.18 15.56 22.21
CA ILE A 21 -16.58 16.27 21.06
C ILE A 21 -15.20 16.83 21.45
N LEU A 22 -15.08 17.45 22.63
CA LEU A 22 -13.81 17.97 23.11
C LEU A 22 -12.78 16.84 23.31
N VAL A 23 -13.18 15.73 23.92
CA VAL A 23 -12.33 14.55 24.09
C VAL A 23 -11.89 14.00 22.72
N ALA A 24 -12.80 13.89 21.76
CA ALA A 24 -12.48 13.45 20.41
C ALA A 24 -11.48 14.40 19.72
N LEU A 25 -11.66 15.71 19.85
CA LEU A 25 -10.73 16.71 19.32
C LEU A 25 -9.35 16.63 19.98
N LEU A 26 -9.29 16.42 21.29
CA LEU A 26 -8.02 16.23 22.02
C LEU A 26 -7.31 14.97 21.58
N ILE A 27 -8.05 13.87 21.37
CA ILE A 27 -7.48 12.62 20.84
C ILE A 27 -6.96 12.84 19.43
N LEU A 28 -7.73 13.46 18.54
CA LEU A 28 -7.29 13.78 17.17
C LEU A 28 -6.06 14.69 17.15
N PHE A 29 -6.03 15.68 18.01
CA PHE A 29 -4.87 16.55 18.17
C PHE A 29 -3.64 15.78 18.68
N GLY A 30 -3.82 14.93 19.68
CA GLY A 30 -2.76 14.04 20.18
C GLY A 30 -2.23 13.10 19.08
N LEU A 31 -3.12 12.48 18.29
CA LEU A 31 -2.75 11.65 17.15
C LEU A 31 -1.99 12.46 16.08
N TYR A 32 -2.39 13.69 15.84
CA TYR A 32 -1.68 14.58 14.93
C TYR A 32 -0.25 14.89 15.40
N LEU A 33 -0.05 15.11 16.71
CA LEU A 33 1.28 15.34 17.28
C LEU A 33 2.20 14.13 17.16
N VAL A 34 1.67 12.90 17.28
CA VAL A 34 2.43 11.65 17.21
C VAL A 34 2.36 10.98 15.85
N LYS A 35 1.91 11.68 14.80
CA LYS A 35 1.75 11.10 13.45
C LYS A 35 2.97 10.36 12.92
N GLY A 36 4.19 10.83 13.27
CA GLY A 36 5.44 10.17 12.88
C GLY A 36 5.62 8.79 13.53
N ALA A 37 5.22 8.64 14.79
CA ALA A 37 5.26 7.36 15.49
C ALA A 37 4.15 6.41 15.00
N LEU A 38 2.96 6.96 14.68
CA LEU A 38 1.84 6.17 14.12
C LEU A 38 2.22 5.47 12.81
N PHE A 39 3.15 6.03 12.07
CA PHE A 39 3.68 5.45 10.84
C PHE A 39 4.23 4.03 11.04
N ALA A 40 5.02 3.81 12.09
CA ALA A 40 5.55 2.48 12.41
C ALA A 40 4.43 1.46 12.70
N PHE A 41 3.35 1.90 13.36
CA PHE A 41 2.19 1.06 13.64
C PHE A 41 1.37 0.76 12.39
N ILE A 42 1.24 1.72 11.45
CA ILE A 42 0.60 1.50 10.15
C ILE A 42 1.37 0.43 9.35
N ILE A 43 2.71 0.54 9.30
CA ILE A 43 3.55 -0.51 8.68
C ILE A 43 3.31 -1.85 9.36
N GLY A 44 3.30 -1.90 10.68
CA GLY A 44 3.04 -3.11 11.44
C GLY A 44 1.67 -3.72 11.12
N LEU A 45 0.63 -2.88 10.97
CA LEU A 45 -0.69 -3.32 10.56
C LEU A 45 -0.69 -3.92 9.15
N VAL A 46 -0.04 -3.23 8.19
CA VAL A 46 0.12 -3.72 6.81
C VAL A 46 0.85 -5.06 6.79
N LEU A 47 1.97 -5.17 7.53
CA LEU A 47 2.72 -6.43 7.66
C LEU A 47 1.87 -7.53 8.28
N THR A 48 1.05 -7.22 9.28
CA THR A 48 0.12 -8.19 9.88
C THR A 48 -0.83 -8.76 8.83
N TYR A 49 -1.41 -7.93 7.96
CA TYR A 49 -2.28 -8.39 6.87
C TYR A 49 -1.54 -9.24 5.83
N VAL A 50 -0.30 -8.91 5.53
CA VAL A 50 0.55 -9.67 4.58
C VAL A 50 0.97 -11.01 5.19
N LEU A 51 1.36 -11.03 6.47
CA LEU A 51 1.90 -12.24 7.11
C LEU A 51 0.82 -13.21 7.60
N HIS A 52 -0.39 -12.72 7.88
CA HIS A 52 -1.49 -13.53 8.41
C HIS A 52 -1.79 -14.80 7.60
N PRO A 53 -1.89 -14.80 6.25
CA PRO A 53 -2.13 -16.04 5.50
C PRO A 53 -0.98 -17.05 5.63
N PHE A 54 0.27 -16.58 5.73
CA PHE A 54 1.42 -17.47 5.94
C PHE A 54 1.38 -18.10 7.33
N VAL A 55 1.06 -17.33 8.36
CA VAL A 55 0.90 -17.87 9.72
C VAL A 55 -0.17 -18.97 9.76
N ARG A 56 -1.34 -18.74 9.15
CA ARG A 56 -2.40 -19.75 9.04
C ARG A 56 -1.94 -21.01 8.29
N LEU A 57 -1.17 -20.83 7.21
CA LEU A 57 -0.62 -21.95 6.46
C LEU A 57 0.28 -22.81 7.35
N PHE A 58 1.19 -22.20 8.11
CA PHE A 58 2.07 -22.91 9.03
C PHE A 58 1.32 -23.53 10.22
N GLU A 59 0.30 -22.86 10.76
CA GLU A 59 -0.57 -23.44 11.78
C GLU A 59 -1.23 -24.76 11.32
N LYS A 60 -1.69 -24.82 10.06
CA LYS A 60 -2.32 -26.03 9.48
C LYS A 60 -1.33 -27.21 9.38
N PHE A 61 -0.04 -26.95 9.20
CA PHE A 61 0.99 -27.97 9.12
C PHE A 61 1.55 -28.40 10.49
N MET A 62 1.19 -27.71 11.58
CA MET A 62 1.71 -28.03 12.92
C MET A 62 1.00 -29.25 13.52
N PRO A 63 1.74 -30.32 13.88
CA PRO A 63 1.15 -31.56 14.41
C PRO A 63 0.50 -31.42 15.79
N PHE A 64 0.66 -30.26 16.45
CA PHE A 64 0.13 -29.99 17.79
C PHE A 64 -1.02 -28.97 17.77
N SER A 65 -1.54 -28.61 16.60
CA SER A 65 -2.58 -27.59 16.42
C SER A 65 -3.81 -27.85 17.32
N ASP A 66 -4.29 -29.12 17.35
CA ASP A 66 -5.51 -29.49 18.06
C ASP A 66 -5.31 -29.59 19.56
N ARG A 67 -4.13 -30.03 20.03
CA ARG A 67 -3.85 -30.23 21.45
C ARG A 67 -3.42 -28.98 22.20
N ARG A 68 -2.73 -28.05 21.55
CA ARG A 68 -2.19 -26.83 22.16
C ARG A 68 -2.26 -25.65 21.16
N PRO A 69 -3.45 -25.12 20.84
CA PRO A 69 -3.62 -24.11 19.78
C PRO A 69 -2.83 -22.82 20.04
N LYS A 70 -2.75 -22.35 21.30
CA LYS A 70 -1.98 -21.16 21.66
C LYS A 70 -0.46 -21.33 21.43
N LEU A 71 0.06 -22.53 21.67
CA LEU A 71 1.47 -22.82 21.48
C LEU A 71 1.79 -22.98 20.00
N SER A 72 0.96 -23.71 19.25
CA SER A 72 1.04 -23.87 17.80
C SER A 72 1.06 -22.52 17.11
N ARG A 73 0.16 -21.61 17.47
CA ARG A 73 0.10 -20.27 16.93
C ARG A 73 1.36 -19.44 17.20
N SER A 74 1.86 -19.44 18.45
CA SER A 74 3.09 -18.71 18.79
C SER A 74 4.31 -19.24 18.03
N ILE A 75 4.42 -20.57 17.88
CA ILE A 75 5.51 -21.20 17.13
C ILE A 75 5.38 -20.86 15.63
N SER A 76 4.18 -20.95 15.05
CA SER A 76 3.94 -20.61 13.65
C SER A 76 4.29 -19.15 13.35
N ILE A 77 3.92 -18.21 14.23
CA ILE A 77 4.29 -16.80 14.10
C ILE A 77 5.81 -16.66 14.16
N SER A 78 6.48 -17.26 15.16
CA SER A 78 7.94 -17.19 15.29
C SER A 78 8.65 -17.78 14.07
N LEU A 79 8.16 -18.90 13.53
CA LEU A 79 8.71 -19.52 12.33
C LEU A 79 8.56 -18.59 11.11
N VAL A 80 7.38 -18.02 10.90
CA VAL A 80 7.13 -17.04 9.83
C VAL A 80 8.05 -15.85 9.98
N PHE A 81 8.24 -15.31 11.20
CA PHE A 81 9.18 -14.21 11.44
C PHE A 81 10.62 -14.58 11.11
N ILE A 82 11.08 -15.76 11.50
CA ILE A 82 12.42 -16.24 11.16
C ILE A 82 12.58 -16.35 9.64
N ILE A 83 11.61 -16.95 8.95
CA ILE A 83 11.63 -17.06 7.48
C ILE A 83 11.65 -15.67 6.84
N VAL A 84 10.80 -14.76 7.30
CA VAL A 84 10.73 -13.39 6.80
C VAL A 84 12.04 -12.64 7.04
N LEU A 85 12.66 -12.80 8.22
CA LEU A 85 13.97 -12.22 8.52
C LEU A 85 15.06 -12.78 7.60
N PHE A 86 15.06 -14.09 7.35
CA PHE A 86 15.99 -14.72 6.40
C PHE A 86 15.78 -14.24 4.97
N VAL A 87 14.51 -14.16 4.53
CA VAL A 87 14.15 -13.68 3.19
C VAL A 87 14.54 -12.20 3.05
N ILE A 88 14.14 -11.35 4.02
CA ILE A 88 14.49 -9.92 4.01
C ILE A 88 16.00 -9.74 4.13
N GLY A 89 16.67 -10.45 5.04
CA GLY A 89 18.14 -10.38 5.21
C GLY A 89 18.89 -10.83 3.95
N GLY A 90 18.49 -11.96 3.36
CA GLY A 90 19.05 -12.43 2.10
C GLY A 90 18.77 -11.46 0.94
N TYR A 91 17.57 -10.92 0.89
CA TYR A 91 17.18 -9.88 -0.08
C TYR A 91 18.03 -8.60 0.10
N LEU A 92 18.13 -8.10 1.32
CA LEU A 92 18.95 -6.92 1.62
C LEU A 92 20.39 -7.14 1.23
N PHE A 93 20.95 -8.32 1.53
CA PHE A 93 22.32 -8.67 1.18
C PHE A 93 22.55 -8.82 -0.33
N ALA A 94 21.58 -9.43 -1.04
CA ALA A 94 21.73 -9.73 -2.46
C ALA A 94 21.33 -8.54 -3.36
N VAL A 95 20.34 -7.73 -2.95
CA VAL A 95 19.70 -6.73 -3.82
C VAL A 95 20.11 -5.29 -3.46
N VAL A 96 20.27 -4.97 -2.17
CA VAL A 96 20.60 -3.59 -1.76
C VAL A 96 21.95 -3.10 -2.29
N PRO A 97 23.07 -3.88 -2.23
CA PRO A 97 24.33 -3.42 -2.79
C PRO A 97 24.30 -3.15 -4.30
N PRO A 98 23.74 -4.04 -5.16
CA PRO A 98 23.56 -3.74 -6.58
C PRO A 98 22.66 -2.53 -6.81
N LEU A 99 21.54 -2.40 -6.08
CA LEU A 99 20.67 -1.24 -6.22
C LEU A 99 21.38 0.07 -5.86
N PHE A 100 22.13 0.07 -4.75
CA PHE A 100 22.87 1.26 -4.33
C PHE A 100 23.93 1.65 -5.37
N LYS A 101 24.68 0.65 -5.88
CA LYS A 101 25.67 0.85 -6.94
C LYS A 101 25.00 1.39 -8.20
N GLN A 102 23.95 0.73 -8.69
CA GLN A 102 23.20 1.15 -9.88
C GLN A 102 22.61 2.56 -9.71
N THR A 103 22.07 2.88 -8.51
CA THR A 103 21.53 4.22 -8.23
C THR A 103 22.62 5.29 -8.31
N THR A 104 23.80 5.02 -7.76
CA THR A 104 24.93 5.96 -7.80
C THR A 104 25.47 6.13 -9.22
N GLU A 105 25.63 5.03 -9.95
CA GLU A 105 26.05 5.05 -11.36
C GLU A 105 25.05 5.80 -12.24
N LEU A 106 23.75 5.53 -12.06
CA LEU A 106 22.70 6.22 -12.77
C LEU A 106 22.73 7.73 -12.50
N LEU A 107 22.82 8.15 -11.24
CA LEU A 107 22.89 9.57 -10.89
C LEU A 107 24.06 10.28 -11.54
N ASN A 108 25.22 9.64 -11.57
CA ASN A 108 26.42 10.20 -12.19
C ASN A 108 26.31 10.28 -13.72
N SER A 109 25.61 9.31 -14.33
CA SER A 109 25.44 9.19 -15.78
C SER A 109 24.17 9.87 -16.31
N LEU A 110 23.27 10.32 -15.44
CA LEU A 110 21.97 10.88 -15.82
C LEU A 110 22.10 12.08 -16.78
N PRO A 111 23.02 13.04 -16.59
CA PRO A 111 23.24 14.12 -17.56
C PRO A 111 23.60 13.59 -18.95
N THR A 112 24.47 12.56 -19.00
CA THR A 112 24.88 11.91 -20.25
C THR A 112 23.71 11.18 -20.91
N PHE A 113 22.86 10.50 -20.14
CA PHE A 113 21.67 9.84 -20.66
C PHE A 113 20.65 10.82 -21.22
N ILE A 114 20.45 11.97 -20.60
CA ILE A 114 19.55 13.01 -21.11
C ILE A 114 20.09 13.59 -22.42
N THR A 115 21.39 13.90 -22.46
CA THR A 115 22.01 14.41 -23.69
C THR A 115 22.03 13.38 -24.81
N GLY A 116 22.28 12.09 -24.49
CA GLY A 116 22.21 10.99 -25.45
C GLY A 116 20.79 10.78 -25.99
N ALA A 117 19.77 10.81 -25.12
CA ALA A 117 18.37 10.71 -25.55
C ALA A 117 17.96 11.86 -26.48
N ARG A 118 18.40 13.10 -26.17
CA ARG A 118 18.17 14.26 -27.04
C ARG A 118 18.85 14.08 -28.40
N ALA A 119 20.11 13.65 -28.44
CA ALA A 119 20.84 13.43 -29.67
C ALA A 119 20.17 12.34 -30.54
N THR A 120 19.64 11.29 -29.92
CA THR A 120 18.88 10.24 -30.62
C THR A 120 17.59 10.78 -31.24
N VAL A 121 16.81 11.55 -30.50
CA VAL A 121 15.59 12.18 -31.02
C VAL A 121 15.92 13.14 -32.16
N GLU A 122 17.00 13.87 -32.04
CA GLU A 122 17.49 14.77 -33.10
C GLU A 122 17.91 14.00 -34.35
N SER A 123 18.65 12.90 -34.24
CA SER A 123 19.03 12.04 -35.36
C SER A 123 17.83 11.46 -36.09
N TRP A 124 16.82 10.98 -35.32
CA TRP A 124 15.57 10.50 -35.91
C TRP A 124 14.81 11.60 -36.66
N ASN A 125 14.83 12.82 -36.12
CA ASN A 125 14.22 13.98 -36.80
C ASN A 125 14.90 14.28 -38.13
N GLN A 126 16.22 14.15 -38.19
CA GLN A 126 16.99 14.37 -39.46
C GLN A 126 16.80 13.21 -40.46
N GLU A 127 16.65 11.97 -39.99
CA GLU A 127 16.63 10.78 -40.84
C GLU A 127 15.21 10.41 -41.32
N TYR A 128 14.18 10.55 -40.45
CA TYR A 128 12.83 10.06 -40.75
C TYR A 128 11.74 11.12 -40.82
N ALA A 129 12.00 12.33 -40.38
CA ALA A 129 10.92 13.30 -40.21
C ALA A 129 11.37 14.75 -40.46
N SER A 130 11.61 15.10 -41.73
CA SER A 130 11.64 16.51 -42.14
C SER A 130 10.36 17.31 -41.84
N ASN A 131 9.36 16.67 -41.20
CA ASN A 131 8.00 17.19 -40.96
C ASN A 131 7.53 17.14 -39.50
N ILE A 132 8.41 16.90 -38.50
CA ILE A 132 7.95 17.05 -37.10
C ILE A 132 7.78 18.55 -36.83
N PRO A 133 6.57 19.02 -36.45
CA PRO A 133 6.36 20.41 -36.07
C PRO A 133 7.29 20.83 -34.95
N GLU A 134 7.81 22.07 -35.02
CA GLU A 134 8.76 22.60 -34.03
C GLU A 134 8.17 22.59 -32.61
N GLU A 135 6.85 22.75 -32.49
CA GLU A 135 6.13 22.67 -31.20
C GLU A 135 6.27 21.29 -30.53
N ILE A 136 6.17 20.20 -31.31
CA ILE A 136 6.31 18.83 -30.77
C ILE A 136 7.74 18.58 -30.33
N ARG A 137 8.72 19.07 -31.07
CA ARG A 137 10.13 18.96 -30.73
C ARG A 137 10.45 19.69 -29.42
N LEU A 138 9.98 20.91 -29.25
CA LEU A 138 10.14 21.69 -28.02
C LEU A 138 9.48 21.00 -26.83
N GLU A 139 8.35 20.33 -27.05
CA GLU A 139 7.66 19.58 -25.98
C GLU A 139 8.43 18.31 -25.57
N ILE A 140 9.05 17.60 -26.53
CA ILE A 140 9.92 16.46 -26.24
C ILE A 140 11.15 16.91 -25.42
N ASP A 141 11.80 17.99 -25.83
CA ASP A 141 12.97 18.54 -25.14
C ASP A 141 12.64 18.96 -23.71
N ARG A 142 11.53 19.67 -23.51
CA ARG A 142 11.02 20.01 -22.17
C ARG A 142 10.66 18.75 -21.35
N GLY A 143 10.05 17.78 -22.01
CA GLY A 143 9.71 16.50 -21.38
C GLY A 143 10.94 15.74 -20.86
N LEU A 144 12.00 15.65 -21.67
CA LEU A 144 13.26 15.02 -21.29
C LEU A 144 13.97 15.78 -20.15
N GLU A 145 13.98 17.11 -20.21
CA GLU A 145 14.58 17.94 -19.16
C GLU A 145 13.83 17.82 -17.83
N ASN A 146 12.50 17.89 -17.87
CA ASN A 146 11.66 17.70 -16.70
C ASN A 146 11.81 16.28 -16.13
N ALA A 147 11.78 15.24 -16.96
CA ALA A 147 12.02 13.87 -16.53
C ALA A 147 13.39 13.73 -15.86
N GLY A 148 14.45 14.31 -16.45
CA GLY A 148 15.79 14.31 -15.89
C GLY A 148 15.85 14.97 -14.51
N SER A 149 15.26 16.15 -14.36
CA SER A 149 15.26 16.89 -13.09
C SER A 149 14.50 16.15 -11.99
N ILE A 150 13.35 15.57 -12.32
CA ILE A 150 12.54 14.74 -11.40
C ILE A 150 13.33 13.50 -10.97
N LEU A 151 13.98 12.81 -11.92
CA LEU A 151 14.78 11.62 -11.62
C LEU A 151 15.96 11.94 -10.71
N VAL A 152 16.73 13.00 -11.06
CA VAL A 152 17.85 13.46 -10.19
C VAL A 152 17.35 13.78 -8.78
N GLY A 153 16.25 14.53 -8.67
CA GLY A 153 15.65 14.89 -7.38
C GLY A 153 15.22 13.66 -6.57
N ALA A 154 14.53 12.73 -7.22
CA ALA A 154 14.05 11.51 -6.60
C ALA A 154 15.20 10.60 -6.12
N PHE A 155 16.19 10.32 -6.96
CA PHE A 155 17.32 9.47 -6.61
C PHE A 155 18.26 10.10 -5.58
N ARG A 156 18.55 11.41 -5.69
CA ARG A 156 19.30 12.12 -4.64
C ARG A 156 18.56 12.13 -3.31
N GLY A 157 17.24 12.34 -3.35
CA GLY A 157 16.40 12.25 -2.16
C GLY A 157 16.44 10.87 -1.52
N LEU A 158 16.42 9.81 -2.33
CA LEU A 158 16.55 8.44 -1.87
C LEU A 158 17.91 8.18 -1.20
N LEU A 159 19.03 8.54 -1.85
CA LEU A 159 20.36 8.37 -1.29
C LEU A 159 20.56 9.17 -0.01
N ASN A 160 20.12 10.44 0.04
CA ASN A 160 20.24 11.26 1.23
C ASN A 160 19.42 10.68 2.39
N ARG A 161 18.20 10.21 2.16
CA ARG A 161 17.38 9.57 3.18
C ARG A 161 17.99 8.27 3.67
N THR A 162 18.60 7.49 2.79
CA THR A 162 19.29 6.25 3.16
C THR A 162 20.53 6.55 3.99
N ALA A 163 21.33 7.56 3.64
CA ALA A 163 22.48 8.00 4.42
C ALA A 163 22.07 8.55 5.80
N VAL A 164 21.04 9.38 5.87
CA VAL A 164 20.47 9.92 7.12
C VAL A 164 19.88 8.81 7.98
N ALA A 165 19.22 7.82 7.39
CA ALA A 165 18.70 6.64 8.11
C ALA A 165 19.82 5.82 8.74
N ALA A 166 20.98 5.69 8.07
CA ALA A 166 22.15 5.03 8.64
C ALA A 166 22.72 5.79 9.86
N VAL A 167 22.67 7.12 9.86
CA VAL A 167 23.08 7.97 10.99
C VAL A 167 22.08 7.89 12.16
N HIS A 168 20.79 7.73 11.88
CA HIS A 168 19.75 7.54 12.90
C HIS A 168 19.54 6.09 13.31
N ALA A 169 20.62 5.29 13.35
CA ALA A 169 20.58 3.88 13.70
C ALA A 169 19.83 3.56 15.01
N LEU A 170 19.86 4.45 16.01
CA LEU A 170 19.08 4.32 17.25
C LEU A 170 17.57 4.34 17.01
N THR A 171 17.08 5.22 16.14
CA THR A 171 15.65 5.29 15.79
C THR A 171 15.23 4.06 14.96
N LEU A 172 16.15 3.55 14.11
CA LEU A 172 15.96 2.31 13.36
C LEU A 172 15.91 1.09 14.30
N VAL A 173 16.74 1.03 15.35
CA VAL A 173 16.71 -0.07 16.33
C VAL A 173 15.39 -0.11 17.06
N VAL A 174 14.85 1.04 17.50
CA VAL A 174 13.53 1.10 18.13
C VAL A 174 12.45 0.65 17.15
N GLY A 175 12.46 1.13 15.92
CA GLY A 175 11.52 0.70 14.88
C GLY A 175 11.67 -0.78 14.52
N LEU A 176 12.91 -1.28 14.46
CA LEU A 176 13.22 -2.67 14.13
C LEU A 176 12.78 -3.66 15.23
N VAL A 177 12.68 -3.21 16.47
CA VAL A 177 12.21 -4.03 17.60
C VAL A 177 10.72 -3.84 17.84
N VAL A 178 10.25 -2.58 17.83
CA VAL A 178 8.85 -2.25 18.16
C VAL A 178 7.88 -2.77 17.09
N VAL A 179 8.22 -2.60 15.80
CA VAL A 179 7.32 -3.05 14.72
C VAL A 179 7.15 -4.58 14.70
N PRO A 180 8.21 -5.40 14.68
CA PRO A 180 8.05 -6.85 14.77
C PRO A 180 7.32 -7.31 16.05
N LEU A 181 7.62 -6.70 17.20
CA LEU A 181 6.95 -7.02 18.45
C LEU A 181 5.45 -6.68 18.37
N PHE A 182 5.10 -5.52 17.84
CA PHE A 182 3.72 -5.11 17.60
C PHE A 182 2.99 -6.08 16.66
N VAL A 183 3.63 -6.44 15.53
CA VAL A 183 3.08 -7.41 14.57
C VAL A 183 2.92 -8.79 15.22
N PHE A 184 3.90 -9.22 16.03
CA PHE A 184 3.81 -10.48 16.77
C PHE A 184 2.59 -10.50 17.69
N TYR A 185 2.39 -9.46 18.49
CA TYR A 185 1.24 -9.39 19.39
C TYR A 185 -0.08 -9.25 18.63
N LEU A 186 -0.11 -8.47 17.54
CA LEU A 186 -1.31 -8.38 16.68
C LEU A 186 -1.67 -9.75 16.07
N LEU A 187 -0.70 -10.53 15.61
CA LEU A 187 -0.94 -11.86 15.05
C LEU A 187 -1.32 -12.87 16.14
N LYS A 188 -0.67 -12.80 17.30
CA LYS A 188 -0.88 -13.75 18.40
C LYS A 188 -2.20 -13.52 19.11
N ASP A 189 -2.48 -12.28 19.50
CA ASP A 189 -3.58 -11.93 20.40
C ASP A 189 -4.73 -11.22 19.67
N HIS A 190 -4.82 -11.35 18.31
CA HIS A 190 -5.81 -10.63 17.50
C HIS A 190 -7.25 -10.88 17.96
N GLU A 191 -7.59 -12.10 18.39
CA GLU A 191 -8.93 -12.43 18.88
C GLU A 191 -9.23 -11.70 20.19
N LYS A 192 -8.30 -11.77 21.15
CA LYS A 192 -8.45 -11.05 22.42
C LYS A 192 -8.53 -9.54 22.27
N LEU A 193 -7.67 -8.98 21.36
CA LEU A 193 -7.70 -7.55 21.07
C LEU A 193 -9.03 -7.15 20.42
N ARG A 194 -9.54 -7.98 19.52
CA ARG A 194 -10.85 -7.79 18.91
C ARG A 194 -11.97 -7.85 19.95
N GLU A 195 -12.00 -8.87 20.80
CA GLU A 195 -12.99 -9.03 21.87
C GLU A 195 -12.93 -7.84 22.84
N SER A 196 -11.76 -7.52 23.38
CA SER A 196 -11.58 -6.39 24.30
C SER A 196 -12.00 -5.05 23.67
N PHE A 197 -11.76 -4.87 22.37
CA PHE A 197 -12.21 -3.67 21.65
C PHE A 197 -13.74 -3.63 21.54
N ILE A 198 -14.38 -4.76 21.19
CA ILE A 198 -15.84 -4.86 21.10
C ILE A 198 -16.49 -4.63 22.45
N ASP A 199 -15.97 -5.23 23.51
CA ASP A 199 -16.49 -5.15 24.89
C ASP A 199 -16.37 -3.73 25.48
N SER A 200 -15.52 -2.87 24.89
CA SER A 200 -15.40 -1.45 25.27
C SER A 200 -16.61 -0.61 24.85
N PHE A 201 -17.50 -1.15 24.00
CA PHE A 201 -18.70 -0.47 23.53
C PHE A 201 -19.96 -0.99 24.25
N PRO A 202 -21.02 -0.14 24.41
CA PRO A 202 -22.31 -0.58 24.93
C PRO A 202 -22.87 -1.75 24.12
N ALA A 203 -23.57 -2.68 24.79
CA ALA A 203 -24.11 -3.90 24.20
C ALA A 203 -24.89 -3.68 22.90
N ASP A 204 -25.73 -2.64 22.87
CA ASP A 204 -26.53 -2.27 21.70
C ASP A 204 -25.69 -1.86 20.49
N SER A 205 -24.46 -1.39 20.72
CA SER A 205 -23.56 -0.91 19.67
C SER A 205 -22.58 -1.98 19.20
N GLN A 206 -22.36 -3.05 19.98
CA GLN A 206 -21.34 -4.08 19.69
C GLN A 206 -21.54 -4.73 18.32
N ILE A 207 -22.80 -4.98 17.92
CA ILE A 207 -23.12 -5.58 16.63
C ILE A 207 -22.67 -4.70 15.47
N HIS A 208 -22.86 -3.39 15.59
CA HIS A 208 -22.43 -2.42 14.59
C HIS A 208 -20.88 -2.34 14.54
N VAL A 209 -20.23 -2.36 15.69
CA VAL A 209 -18.75 -2.35 15.79
C VAL A 209 -18.16 -3.58 15.09
N VAL A 210 -18.71 -4.77 15.37
CA VAL A 210 -18.29 -6.02 14.70
C VAL A 210 -18.45 -5.90 13.18
N HIS A 211 -19.57 -5.35 12.73
CA HIS A 211 -19.82 -5.20 11.30
C HIS A 211 -18.87 -4.20 10.63
N ILE A 212 -18.61 -3.06 11.28
CA ILE A 212 -17.63 -2.05 10.83
C ILE A 212 -16.23 -2.68 10.72
N MET A 213 -15.79 -3.40 11.76
CA MET A 213 -14.49 -4.08 11.76
C MET A 213 -14.39 -5.10 10.63
N ARG A 214 -15.46 -5.82 10.33
CA ARG A 214 -15.52 -6.80 9.23
C ARG A 214 -15.39 -6.09 7.87
N ILE A 215 -16.09 -5.00 7.65
CA ILE A 215 -15.99 -4.19 6.42
C ILE A 215 -14.55 -3.70 6.25
N LEU A 216 -13.98 -3.06 7.27
CA LEU A 216 -12.61 -2.53 7.24
C LEU A 216 -11.59 -3.64 6.98
N ASN A 217 -11.67 -4.74 7.72
CA ASN A 217 -10.75 -5.87 7.56
C ASN A 217 -10.81 -6.48 6.15
N ARG A 218 -12.02 -6.66 5.61
CA ARG A 218 -12.23 -7.20 4.27
C ARG A 218 -11.66 -6.25 3.20
N ILE A 219 -12.00 -4.96 3.23
CA ILE A 219 -11.62 -4.01 2.18
C ILE A 219 -10.14 -3.66 2.28
N VAL A 220 -9.69 -3.18 3.45
CA VAL A 220 -8.31 -2.73 3.64
C VAL A 220 -7.33 -3.90 3.51
N GLY A 221 -7.65 -5.03 4.16
CA GLY A 221 -6.78 -6.21 4.12
C GLY A 221 -6.65 -6.81 2.72
N ALA A 222 -7.77 -6.92 1.97
CA ALA A 222 -7.72 -7.40 0.59
C ALA A 222 -6.95 -6.43 -0.31
N TYR A 223 -7.17 -5.13 -0.16
CA TYR A 223 -6.47 -4.11 -0.95
C TYR A 223 -4.95 -4.12 -0.70
N VAL A 224 -4.53 -4.14 0.56
CA VAL A 224 -3.09 -4.16 0.90
C VAL A 224 -2.41 -5.39 0.30
N ARG A 225 -3.00 -6.58 0.47
CA ARG A 225 -2.44 -7.80 -0.13
C ARG A 225 -2.38 -7.70 -1.65
N ALA A 226 -3.44 -7.19 -2.27
CA ALA A 226 -3.49 -6.97 -3.70
C ALA A 226 -2.35 -6.06 -4.18
N GLN A 227 -2.17 -4.93 -3.51
CA GLN A 227 -1.19 -3.92 -3.90
C GLN A 227 0.25 -4.42 -3.76
N VAL A 228 0.56 -5.12 -2.65
CA VAL A 228 1.87 -5.76 -2.47
C VAL A 228 2.14 -6.82 -3.54
N THR A 229 1.12 -7.63 -3.88
CA THR A 229 1.26 -8.66 -4.93
C THR A 229 1.49 -8.04 -6.30
N LEU A 230 0.75 -6.97 -6.64
CA LEU A 230 0.92 -6.26 -7.91
C LEU A 230 2.29 -5.60 -8.01
N ALA A 231 2.73 -4.91 -6.95
CA ALA A 231 4.05 -4.28 -6.90
C ALA A 231 5.18 -5.30 -7.05
N ALA A 232 5.10 -6.44 -6.37
CA ALA A 232 6.08 -7.52 -6.50
C ALA A 232 6.09 -8.13 -7.92
N PHE A 233 4.91 -8.36 -8.50
CA PHE A 233 4.76 -8.85 -9.86
C PHE A 233 5.42 -7.92 -10.87
N VAL A 234 5.08 -6.62 -10.83
CA VAL A 234 5.64 -5.61 -11.75
C VAL A 234 7.16 -5.54 -11.59
N TRP A 235 7.65 -5.47 -10.36
CA TRP A 235 9.09 -5.45 -10.11
C TRP A 235 9.80 -6.65 -10.73
N VAL A 236 9.36 -7.85 -10.44
CA VAL A 236 10.01 -9.09 -10.91
C VAL A 236 9.94 -9.18 -12.45
N VAL A 237 8.77 -8.98 -13.03
CA VAL A 237 8.56 -9.16 -14.47
C VAL A 237 9.32 -8.10 -15.26
N ILE A 238 9.27 -6.83 -14.84
CA ILE A 238 10.02 -5.76 -15.50
C ILE A 238 11.54 -5.96 -15.35
N SER A 239 12.02 -6.33 -14.15
CA SER A 239 13.46 -6.62 -13.96
C SER A 239 13.95 -7.75 -14.87
N ILE A 240 13.20 -8.84 -14.94
CA ILE A 240 13.55 -9.98 -15.80
C ILE A 240 13.47 -9.56 -17.27
N GLY A 241 12.38 -8.93 -17.69
CA GLY A 241 12.20 -8.52 -19.08
C GLY A 241 13.28 -7.55 -19.57
N LEU A 242 13.61 -6.53 -18.78
CA LEU A 242 14.69 -5.60 -19.10
C LEU A 242 16.07 -6.27 -19.10
N SER A 243 16.30 -7.23 -18.18
CA SER A 243 17.55 -8.02 -18.15
C SER A 243 17.70 -8.88 -19.40
N ILE A 244 16.62 -9.52 -19.88
CA ILE A 244 16.61 -10.32 -21.11
C ILE A 244 16.89 -9.43 -22.34
N LEU A 245 16.35 -8.20 -22.35
CA LEU A 245 16.62 -7.22 -23.39
C LEU A 245 18.04 -6.63 -23.30
N GLY A 246 18.79 -6.95 -22.23
CA GLY A 246 20.13 -6.41 -22.00
C GLY A 246 20.13 -4.90 -21.79
N ILE A 247 19.14 -4.40 -21.04
CA ILE A 247 19.04 -2.99 -20.67
C ILE A 247 19.77 -2.78 -19.34
N ASP A 248 20.58 -1.73 -19.29
CA ASP A 248 21.30 -1.35 -18.08
C ASP A 248 20.32 -0.98 -16.96
N PHE A 249 20.75 -1.22 -15.71
CA PHE A 249 19.96 -0.92 -14.51
C PHE A 249 18.61 -1.67 -14.41
N ALA A 250 18.46 -2.81 -15.08
CA ALA A 250 17.20 -3.55 -15.17
C ALA A 250 16.54 -3.82 -13.79
N ILE A 251 17.34 -4.23 -12.78
CA ILE A 251 16.83 -4.50 -11.42
C ILE A 251 16.34 -3.20 -10.77
N LEU A 252 17.08 -2.11 -10.91
CA LEU A 252 16.72 -0.81 -10.38
C LEU A 252 15.45 -0.27 -11.04
N LEU A 253 15.37 -0.34 -12.38
CA LEU A 253 14.21 0.11 -13.15
C LEU A 253 12.95 -0.70 -12.79
N GLY A 254 13.09 -2.02 -12.65
CA GLY A 254 12.00 -2.87 -12.19
C GLY A 254 11.57 -2.53 -10.75
N ALA A 255 12.53 -2.27 -9.84
CA ALA A 255 12.22 -1.87 -8.47
C ALA A 255 11.48 -0.53 -8.42
N VAL A 256 11.90 0.43 -9.24
CA VAL A 256 11.23 1.74 -9.37
C VAL A 256 9.81 1.55 -9.93
N ALA A 257 9.64 0.75 -10.97
CA ALA A 257 8.31 0.45 -11.52
C ALA A 257 7.40 -0.21 -10.49
N GLY A 258 7.89 -1.22 -9.76
CA GLY A 258 7.15 -1.86 -8.67
C GLY A 258 6.82 -0.93 -7.52
N LEU A 259 7.72 0.00 -7.18
CA LEU A 259 7.46 1.01 -6.14
C LEU A 259 6.36 1.99 -6.57
N PHE A 260 6.39 2.47 -7.79
CA PHE A 260 5.34 3.35 -8.31
C PHE A 260 3.98 2.66 -8.39
N GLU A 261 3.94 1.32 -8.52
CA GLU A 261 2.69 0.54 -8.55
C GLU A 261 1.83 0.71 -7.30
N PHE A 262 2.41 1.14 -6.17
CA PHE A 262 1.63 1.51 -4.98
C PHE A 262 0.69 2.69 -5.20
N VAL A 263 0.91 3.50 -6.25
CA VAL A 263 0.02 4.58 -6.67
C VAL A 263 -0.90 4.07 -7.79
N PRO A 264 -2.17 3.74 -7.51
CA PRO A 264 -3.07 3.18 -8.52
C PRO A 264 -3.20 4.11 -9.73
N ILE A 265 -3.30 3.53 -10.93
CA ILE A 265 -3.51 4.20 -12.22
C ILE A 265 -2.28 4.97 -12.72
N ILE A 266 -1.68 5.80 -11.88
CA ILE A 266 -0.56 6.69 -12.27
C ILE A 266 0.78 5.96 -12.21
N GLY A 267 0.91 5.00 -11.29
CA GLY A 267 2.18 4.34 -10.97
C GLY A 267 2.83 3.66 -12.16
N ALA A 268 2.06 2.94 -12.94
CA ALA A 268 2.55 2.25 -14.12
C ALA A 268 3.16 3.19 -15.17
N TRP A 269 2.55 4.36 -15.36
CA TRP A 269 3.07 5.38 -16.29
C TRP A 269 4.34 6.05 -15.77
N LEU A 270 4.40 6.33 -14.48
CA LEU A 270 5.60 6.90 -13.86
C LEU A 270 6.78 5.91 -13.90
N GLY A 271 6.50 4.62 -13.76
CA GLY A 271 7.52 3.58 -13.75
C GLY A 271 8.23 3.40 -15.09
N VAL A 272 7.60 3.72 -16.23
CA VAL A 272 8.21 3.58 -17.56
C VAL A 272 9.15 4.73 -17.90
N ILE A 273 8.96 5.93 -17.33
CA ILE A 273 9.73 7.13 -17.67
C ILE A 273 11.25 6.92 -17.53
N PRO A 274 11.78 6.44 -16.39
CA PRO A 274 13.22 6.19 -16.27
C PRO A 274 13.76 5.21 -17.29
N ALA A 275 12.99 4.16 -17.60
CA ALA A 275 13.39 3.16 -18.58
C ALA A 275 13.50 3.77 -19.99
N ILE A 276 12.53 4.60 -20.41
CA ILE A 276 12.56 5.29 -21.70
C ILE A 276 13.84 6.14 -21.82
N VAL A 277 14.16 6.95 -20.79
CA VAL A 277 15.34 7.84 -20.82
C VAL A 277 16.63 7.05 -21.00
N ILE A 278 16.77 5.94 -20.25
CA ILE A 278 17.97 5.11 -20.33
C ILE A 278 18.06 4.42 -21.70
N VAL A 279 16.98 3.81 -22.16
CA VAL A 279 16.97 3.07 -23.43
C VAL A 279 17.21 3.97 -24.62
N LEU A 280 16.63 5.17 -24.66
CA LEU A 280 16.88 6.13 -25.72
C LEU A 280 18.35 6.56 -25.79
N SER A 281 19.05 6.58 -24.66
CA SER A 281 20.45 6.97 -24.63
C SER A 281 21.41 5.83 -24.95
N THR A 282 21.11 4.59 -24.50
CA THR A 282 22.06 3.47 -24.55
C THR A 282 21.77 2.48 -25.67
N SER A 283 20.52 2.29 -26.01
CA SER A 283 20.06 1.24 -26.94
C SER A 283 18.74 1.64 -27.61
N PRO A 284 18.72 2.71 -28.41
CA PRO A 284 17.49 3.26 -29.01
C PRO A 284 16.74 2.27 -29.90
N ASP A 285 17.45 1.33 -30.53
CA ASP A 285 16.91 0.21 -31.31
C ASP A 285 15.97 -0.69 -30.48
N LYS A 286 16.14 -0.72 -29.16
CA LYS A 286 15.34 -1.57 -28.24
C LYS A 286 14.12 -0.85 -27.66
N ILE A 287 13.90 0.43 -27.97
CA ILE A 287 12.82 1.22 -27.35
C ILE A 287 11.43 0.58 -27.55
N ILE A 288 11.17 0.07 -28.76
CA ILE A 288 9.89 -0.58 -29.09
C ILE A 288 9.68 -1.83 -28.21
N PHE A 289 10.72 -2.64 -28.02
CA PHE A 289 10.63 -3.86 -27.20
C PHE A 289 10.39 -3.53 -25.74
N VAL A 290 11.01 -2.45 -25.22
CA VAL A 290 10.79 -1.97 -23.87
C VAL A 290 9.36 -1.46 -23.69
N LEU A 291 8.85 -0.66 -24.60
CA LEU A 291 7.46 -0.20 -24.57
C LEU A 291 6.46 -1.37 -24.66
N LEU A 292 6.72 -2.36 -25.52
CA LEU A 292 5.91 -3.57 -25.61
C LEU A 292 5.95 -4.39 -24.33
N LEU A 293 7.10 -4.49 -23.66
CA LEU A 293 7.23 -5.16 -22.36
C LEU A 293 6.34 -4.50 -21.32
N TYR A 294 6.45 -3.17 -21.15
CA TYR A 294 5.61 -2.44 -20.20
C TYR A 294 4.12 -2.54 -20.56
N LEU A 295 3.78 -2.43 -21.84
CA LEU A 295 2.41 -2.58 -22.31
C LEU A 295 1.87 -4.00 -22.04
N ALA A 296 2.66 -5.03 -22.30
CA ALA A 296 2.27 -6.42 -22.03
C ALA A 296 2.03 -6.64 -20.53
N VAL A 297 2.92 -6.13 -19.67
CA VAL A 297 2.76 -6.18 -18.21
C VAL A 297 1.47 -5.47 -17.81
N GLN A 298 1.18 -4.30 -18.36
CA GLN A 298 -0.02 -3.54 -18.07
C GLN A 298 -1.31 -4.26 -18.50
N ILE A 299 -1.28 -4.89 -19.69
CA ILE A 299 -2.41 -5.68 -20.19
C ILE A 299 -2.64 -6.90 -19.28
N ILE A 300 -1.60 -7.64 -18.94
CA ILE A 300 -1.69 -8.82 -18.06
C ILE A 300 -2.23 -8.41 -16.70
N GLN A 301 -1.70 -7.32 -16.16
CA GLN A 301 -2.14 -6.78 -14.87
C GLN A 301 -3.61 -6.36 -14.93
N GLY A 302 -4.01 -5.54 -15.89
CA GLY A 302 -5.37 -5.02 -16.01
C GLY A 302 -6.40 -6.09 -16.37
N ALA A 303 -6.07 -7.01 -17.27
CA ALA A 303 -7.01 -8.04 -17.74
C ALA A 303 -7.08 -9.27 -16.82
N VAL A 304 -6.00 -9.61 -16.11
CA VAL A 304 -5.92 -10.87 -15.35
C VAL A 304 -5.75 -10.66 -13.86
N LEU A 305 -4.75 -9.87 -13.43
CA LEU A 305 -4.42 -9.76 -12.02
C LEU A 305 -5.42 -8.88 -11.28
N VAL A 306 -5.69 -7.69 -11.78
CA VAL A 306 -6.60 -6.75 -11.13
C VAL A 306 -7.99 -7.35 -10.94
N PRO A 307 -8.66 -7.96 -11.94
CA PRO A 307 -9.97 -8.58 -11.73
C PRO A 307 -9.94 -9.72 -10.71
N ARG A 308 -8.87 -10.54 -10.71
CA ARG A 308 -8.76 -11.67 -9.78
C ARG A 308 -8.45 -11.25 -8.35
N ILE A 309 -7.64 -10.21 -8.18
CA ILE A 309 -7.12 -9.81 -6.88
C ILE A 309 -8.00 -8.73 -6.25
N HIS A 310 -8.54 -7.79 -7.05
CA HIS A 310 -9.38 -6.68 -6.58
C HIS A 310 -10.90 -6.94 -6.64
N SER A 311 -11.34 -8.12 -7.11
CA SER A 311 -12.78 -8.41 -7.31
C SER A 311 -13.65 -8.14 -6.08
N GLN A 312 -13.06 -8.13 -4.88
CA GLN A 312 -13.76 -7.91 -3.62
C GLN A 312 -13.43 -6.57 -2.92
N SER A 313 -12.43 -5.80 -3.41
CA SER A 313 -11.84 -4.71 -2.62
C SER A 313 -12.36 -3.32 -2.95
N LEU A 314 -12.57 -2.99 -4.22
CA LEU A 314 -12.87 -1.62 -4.64
C LEU A 314 -14.08 -1.57 -5.59
N LYS A 315 -15.29 -1.50 -5.02
CA LYS A 315 -16.52 -1.22 -5.79
C LYS A 315 -16.83 0.29 -5.79
N VAL A 316 -15.83 1.11 -6.14
CA VAL A 316 -15.94 2.58 -6.21
C VAL A 316 -15.62 3.08 -7.61
N HIS A 317 -16.20 4.23 -7.98
CA HIS A 317 -15.94 4.85 -9.27
C HIS A 317 -14.46 5.32 -9.33
N PRO A 318 -13.74 5.17 -10.46
CA PRO A 318 -12.34 5.57 -10.60
C PRO A 318 -12.05 7.03 -10.18
N VAL A 319 -12.97 7.95 -10.42
CA VAL A 319 -12.85 9.35 -9.99
C VAL A 319 -12.70 9.46 -8.46
N LEU A 320 -13.43 8.66 -7.69
CA LEU A 320 -13.30 8.67 -6.22
C LEU A 320 -11.95 8.14 -5.76
N VAL A 321 -11.38 7.19 -6.50
CA VAL A 321 -10.01 6.71 -6.26
C VAL A 321 -9.01 7.84 -6.49
N LEU A 322 -9.11 8.56 -7.62
CA LEU A 322 -8.23 9.70 -7.90
C LEU A 322 -8.36 10.81 -6.84
N VAL A 323 -9.59 11.19 -6.50
CA VAL A 323 -9.85 12.19 -5.44
C VAL A 323 -9.25 11.74 -4.11
N SER A 324 -9.39 10.45 -3.76
CA SER A 324 -8.83 9.92 -2.52
C SER A 324 -7.30 9.93 -2.49
N ILE A 325 -6.65 9.74 -3.64
CA ILE A 325 -5.20 9.85 -3.77
C ILE A 325 -4.75 11.30 -3.52
N VAL A 326 -5.41 12.27 -4.14
CA VAL A 326 -5.07 13.70 -3.99
C VAL A 326 -5.28 14.15 -2.55
N ILE A 327 -6.46 13.93 -1.99
CA ILE A 327 -6.76 14.30 -0.59
C ILE A 327 -5.84 13.54 0.38
N GLY A 328 -5.65 12.24 0.13
CA GLY A 328 -4.77 11.40 0.93
C GLY A 328 -3.34 11.89 0.94
N SER A 329 -2.83 12.37 -0.21
CA SER A 329 -1.46 12.90 -0.32
C SER A 329 -1.24 14.12 0.57
N GLU A 330 -2.22 15.00 0.69
CA GLU A 330 -2.16 16.19 1.55
C GLU A 330 -2.22 15.84 3.04
N ILE A 331 -3.06 14.87 3.42
CA ILE A 331 -3.27 14.51 4.83
C ILE A 331 -2.15 13.62 5.36
N GLY A 332 -1.80 12.57 4.61
CA GLY A 332 -0.92 11.49 5.06
C GLY A 332 0.31 11.26 4.17
N GLY A 333 0.60 12.17 3.23
CA GLY A 333 1.69 12.00 2.28
C GLY A 333 1.56 10.69 1.49
N MET A 334 2.66 9.99 1.28
CA MET A 334 2.70 8.71 0.54
C MET A 334 1.74 7.65 1.11
N TRP A 335 1.53 7.62 2.42
CA TRP A 335 0.60 6.65 3.04
C TRP A 335 -0.86 7.01 2.79
N GLY A 336 -1.16 8.29 2.73
CA GLY A 336 -2.48 8.75 2.33
C GLY A 336 -2.79 8.40 0.88
N VAL A 337 -1.80 8.45 -0.01
CA VAL A 337 -1.91 7.97 -1.39
C VAL A 337 -2.25 6.48 -1.44
N VAL A 338 -1.53 5.66 -0.67
CA VAL A 338 -1.71 4.20 -0.66
C VAL A 338 -3.01 3.78 0.03
N LEU A 339 -3.34 4.40 1.17
CA LEU A 339 -4.50 4.01 1.98
C LEU A 339 -5.79 4.77 1.61
N GLY A 340 -5.70 5.87 0.88
CA GLY A 340 -6.85 6.66 0.45
C GLY A 340 -7.92 5.83 -0.26
N PRO A 341 -7.58 5.08 -1.32
CA PRO A 341 -8.54 4.27 -2.06
C PRO A 341 -9.31 3.25 -1.21
N PRO A 342 -8.69 2.40 -0.38
CA PRO A 342 -9.43 1.46 0.46
C PRO A 342 -10.24 2.15 1.56
N LEU A 343 -9.79 3.30 2.08
CA LEU A 343 -10.56 4.06 3.06
C LEU A 343 -11.83 4.65 2.45
N VAL A 344 -11.76 5.20 1.25
CA VAL A 344 -12.97 5.70 0.53
C VAL A 344 -13.91 4.54 0.19
N ALA A 345 -13.39 3.38 -0.22
CA ALA A 345 -14.22 2.21 -0.47
C ALA A 345 -14.93 1.72 0.81
N ALA A 346 -14.20 1.67 1.92
CA ALA A 346 -14.76 1.32 3.23
C ALA A 346 -15.80 2.34 3.69
N SER A 347 -15.53 3.64 3.56
CA SER A 347 -16.48 4.71 3.91
C SER A 347 -17.77 4.62 3.12
N LYS A 348 -17.69 4.32 1.80
CA LYS A 348 -18.88 4.09 0.98
C LYS A 348 -19.70 2.91 1.49
N GLU A 349 -19.04 1.79 1.82
CA GLU A 349 -19.77 0.60 2.28
C GLU A 349 -20.36 0.82 3.68
N LEU A 350 -19.66 1.54 4.56
CA LEU A 350 -20.19 1.97 5.84
C LEU A 350 -21.40 2.90 5.68
N PHE A 351 -21.34 3.84 4.74
CA PHE A 351 -22.47 4.71 4.44
C PHE A 351 -23.69 3.91 3.98
N VAL A 352 -23.51 2.95 3.07
CA VAL A 352 -24.59 2.05 2.62
C VAL A 352 -25.16 1.23 3.79
N TYR A 353 -24.28 0.73 4.66
CA TYR A 353 -24.70 -0.02 5.85
C TYR A 353 -25.60 0.81 6.78
N PHE A 354 -25.17 2.04 7.12
CA PHE A 354 -25.95 2.93 8.00
C PHE A 354 -27.15 3.55 7.33
N SER A 355 -27.20 3.64 6.00
CA SER A 355 -28.35 4.16 5.27
C SER A 355 -29.50 3.15 5.12
N ASN A 356 -29.25 1.87 5.44
CA ASN A 356 -30.28 0.85 5.36
C ASN A 356 -31.11 0.82 6.67
N PRO A 357 -32.44 1.12 6.61
CA PRO A 357 -33.28 1.15 7.81
C PRO A 357 -33.35 -0.17 8.58
N ALA A 358 -33.21 -1.30 7.89
CA ALA A 358 -33.19 -2.63 8.51
C ALA A 358 -31.99 -2.82 9.47
N ASN A 359 -30.87 -2.13 9.20
CA ASN A 359 -29.69 -2.20 10.06
C ASN A 359 -29.76 -1.23 11.25
N GLN A 360 -30.62 -0.19 11.16
CA GLN A 360 -30.81 0.80 12.24
C GLN A 360 -31.73 0.29 13.36
N SER A 361 -32.60 -0.67 13.07
CA SER A 361 -33.59 -1.17 14.01
C SER A 361 -33.09 -2.28 14.95
N GLY A 362 -31.79 -2.60 14.93
CA GLY A 362 -31.24 -3.69 15.78
C GLY A 362 -31.73 -5.09 15.42
N ILE A 363 -32.63 -5.21 14.45
CA ILE A 363 -33.15 -6.47 13.93
C ILE A 363 -32.18 -6.96 12.85
N VAL A 364 -30.93 -7.20 13.22
CA VAL A 364 -30.09 -8.07 12.39
C VAL A 364 -30.60 -9.48 12.67
N SER A 365 -31.34 -10.01 11.70
CA SER A 365 -31.93 -11.35 11.81
C SER A 365 -30.81 -12.36 12.18
N ASP A 366 -31.13 -13.26 13.09
CA ASP A 366 -30.31 -14.42 13.51
C ASP A 366 -29.77 -15.27 12.33
N SER A 367 -30.30 -15.05 11.11
CA SER A 367 -29.82 -15.62 9.85
C SER A 367 -28.39 -15.17 9.49
N ALA A 368 -28.00 -13.92 9.77
CA ALA A 368 -26.66 -13.42 9.45
C ALA A 368 -25.58 -14.03 10.36
N ILE A 369 -25.96 -14.43 11.59
CA ILE A 369 -25.06 -15.13 12.53
C ILE A 369 -24.96 -16.62 12.19
N LYS A 370 -26.05 -17.21 11.66
CA LYS A 370 -26.04 -18.61 11.20
C LYS A 370 -25.21 -18.83 9.94
N ASP A 371 -25.24 -17.89 9.00
CA ASP A 371 -24.41 -17.96 7.78
C ASP A 371 -22.91 -17.86 8.09
N GLU A 372 -22.52 -17.24 9.20
CA GLU A 372 -21.12 -17.17 9.63
C GLU A 372 -20.61 -18.51 10.18
N ASN A 373 -21.43 -19.24 10.88
CA ASN A 373 -21.10 -20.58 11.38
C ASN A 373 -21.01 -21.59 10.22
N VAL A 374 -21.86 -21.47 9.21
CA VAL A 374 -21.81 -22.31 8.00
C VAL A 374 -20.57 -21.99 7.15
N LEU A 375 -20.17 -20.72 7.02
CA LEU A 375 -18.94 -20.34 6.30
C LEU A 375 -17.67 -20.67 7.09
N SER A 376 -17.68 -20.62 8.41
CA SER A 376 -16.55 -21.04 9.24
C SER A 376 -16.35 -22.56 9.20
N ASP A 377 -17.41 -23.33 9.10
CA ASP A 377 -17.36 -24.77 9.03
C ASP A 377 -17.04 -25.29 7.62
N SER A 378 -17.52 -24.61 6.56
CA SER A 378 -17.12 -24.93 5.18
C SER A 378 -15.64 -24.59 4.85
N VAL A 379 -15.03 -23.67 5.60
CA VAL A 379 -13.58 -23.37 5.50
C VAL A 379 -12.75 -24.36 6.34
N LYS A 380 -13.35 -25.10 7.25
CA LYS A 380 -12.69 -26.19 7.98
C LYS A 380 -12.69 -27.52 7.25
N GLU A 381 -13.56 -27.69 6.25
CA GLU A 381 -13.67 -28.94 5.47
C GLU A 381 -12.93 -28.90 4.11
N THR A 382 -12.32 -27.75 3.70
CA THR A 382 -11.43 -27.64 2.53
C THR A 382 -10.02 -27.23 2.96
#